data_214a6f92bd5ba90acc0f5f7beaa0fae7
#
_entry.id   214a6f92bd5ba90acc0f5f7beaa0fae7
#
_cell.length_a   1.000
_cell.length_b   1.000
_cell.length_c   1.000
_cell.angle_alpha   90.00
_cell.angle_beta   90.00
_cell.angle_gamma   90.00
#
_symmetry.space_group_name_H-M   'P 1'
#
loop_
_entity.id
_entity.type
_entity.pdbx_description
1 polymer ?
#
loop_
_entity_poly.entity_id
_entity_poly.type
_entity_poly.pdbx_seq_one_letter_code
_entity_poly.pdbx_strand_id
1 'polypeptide(L)' 'MIEPRERARMMRAYSIGPRMIHYLEEIGIERLEDLVGAAPGEIAMRIDISSGRRPLTRLGHAAIRNLIELANRECAPP' A
#
# COMPACT_ATOMS: atom_id res chain seq x y z
N MET A 1 2.20 10.25 -8.54
CA MET A 1 3.48 10.05 -7.83
C MET A 1 3.29 10.28 -6.34
N ILE A 2 3.81 9.39 -5.51
CA ILE A 2 3.69 9.54 -4.06
C ILE A 2 4.73 10.55 -3.57
N GLU A 3 4.27 11.59 -2.90
CA GLU A 3 5.16 12.62 -2.38
C GLU A 3 6.08 12.05 -1.30
N PRO A 4 7.29 12.63 -1.12
CA PRO A 4 8.23 12.12 -0.11
C PRO A 4 7.66 12.04 1.30
N ARG A 5 6.82 13.00 1.69
CA ARG A 5 6.19 12.99 3.01
C ARG A 5 5.29 11.77 3.17
N GLU A 6 4.46 11.48 2.16
CA GLU A 6 3.57 10.33 2.20
C GLU A 6 4.34 9.02 2.10
N ARG A 7 5.40 9.01 1.29
CA ARG A 7 6.27 7.85 1.21
C ARG A 7 6.86 7.50 2.57
N ALA A 8 7.35 8.50 3.28
CA ALA A 8 7.92 8.28 4.61
C ALA A 8 6.89 7.73 5.58
N ARG A 9 5.65 8.22 5.53
CA ARG A 9 4.57 7.70 6.36
C ARG A 9 4.28 6.23 6.05
N MET A 10 4.20 5.90 4.77
CA MET A 10 3.92 4.52 4.34
C MET A 10 5.02 3.56 4.75
N MET A 11 6.27 4.00 4.66
CA MET A 11 7.42 3.15 4.98
C MET A 11 7.57 2.89 6.48
N ARG A 12 6.74 3.52 7.32
CA ARG A 12 6.67 3.17 8.74
C ARG A 12 5.96 1.84 8.96
N ALA A 13 5.18 1.38 8.01
CA ALA A 13 4.57 0.06 8.10
C ALA A 13 5.63 -1.03 7.89
N TYR A 14 5.46 -2.14 8.59
CA TYR A 14 6.41 -3.23 8.51
C TYR A 14 6.45 -3.82 7.11
N SER A 15 7.66 -4.02 6.61
CA SER A 15 7.93 -4.63 5.29
C SER A 15 7.57 -3.76 4.08
N ILE A 16 7.33 -2.47 4.27
CA ILE A 16 7.09 -1.56 3.14
C ILE A 16 8.42 -0.96 2.70
N GLY A 17 8.80 -1.23 1.45
CA GLY A 17 9.99 -0.69 0.84
C GLY A 17 9.68 0.05 -0.46
N PRO A 18 10.73 0.54 -1.16
CA PRO A 18 10.54 1.33 -2.37
C PRO A 18 9.77 0.61 -3.47
N ARG A 19 9.92 -0.70 -3.57
CA ARG A 19 9.21 -1.47 -4.60
C ARG A 19 7.70 -1.44 -4.36
N MET A 20 7.28 -1.60 -3.11
CA MET A 20 5.86 -1.53 -2.78
C MET A 20 5.31 -0.14 -3.04
N ILE A 21 6.08 0.90 -2.72
CA ILE A 21 5.69 2.28 -3.01
C ILE A 21 5.44 2.46 -4.50
N HIS A 22 6.31 1.91 -5.33
CA HIS A 22 6.15 1.99 -6.78
C HIS A 22 4.86 1.30 -7.26
N TYR A 23 4.56 0.12 -6.71
CA TYR A 23 3.34 -0.59 -7.06
C TYR A 23 2.09 0.21 -6.70
N LEU A 24 2.12 0.86 -5.53
CA LEU A 24 0.99 1.68 -5.09
C LEU A 24 0.79 2.89 -6.00
N GLU A 25 1.89 3.51 -6.45
CA GLU A 25 1.79 4.60 -7.42
C GLU A 25 1.09 4.15 -8.71
N GLU A 26 1.42 2.95 -9.18
CA GLU A 26 0.85 2.44 -10.42
C GLU A 26 -0.66 2.24 -10.35
N ILE A 27 -1.20 1.96 -9.17
CA ILE A 27 -2.65 1.78 -9.02
C ILE A 27 -3.36 3.05 -8.55
N GLY A 28 -2.64 4.18 -8.53
CA GLY A 28 -3.26 5.47 -8.23
C GLY A 28 -3.32 5.85 -6.76
N ILE A 29 -2.64 5.12 -5.89
CA ILE A 29 -2.54 5.47 -4.48
C ILE A 29 -1.49 6.56 -4.33
N GLU A 30 -1.85 7.68 -3.74
CA GLU A 30 -0.93 8.80 -3.56
C GLU A 30 -0.68 9.16 -2.11
N ARG A 31 -1.63 8.84 -1.22
CA ARG A 31 -1.54 9.21 0.19
C ARG A 31 -1.93 8.01 1.05
N LEU A 32 -1.40 8.00 2.28
CA LEU A 32 -1.72 6.93 3.22
C LEU A 32 -3.24 6.85 3.46
N GLU A 33 -3.89 8.00 3.53
CA GLU A 33 -5.35 8.03 3.76
C GLU A 33 -6.15 7.36 2.64
N ASP A 34 -5.57 7.22 1.45
CA ASP A 34 -6.24 6.54 0.34
C ASP A 34 -6.47 5.07 0.64
N LEU A 35 -5.78 4.54 1.63
CA LEU A 35 -5.88 3.13 2.02
C LEU A 35 -6.79 2.89 3.21
N VAL A 36 -7.37 3.96 3.80
CA VAL A 36 -8.30 3.79 4.91
C VAL A 36 -9.53 3.01 4.43
N GLY A 37 -9.85 1.94 5.15
CA GLY A 37 -10.99 1.10 4.79
C GLY A 37 -10.80 0.18 3.60
N ALA A 38 -9.59 0.15 3.01
CA ALA A 38 -9.34 -0.69 1.86
C ALA A 38 -9.25 -2.16 2.26
N ALA A 39 -9.65 -3.04 1.33
CA ALA A 39 -9.53 -4.48 1.53
C ALA A 39 -8.16 -4.93 0.99
N PRO A 40 -7.34 -5.60 1.81
CA PRO A 40 -6.01 -6.02 1.36
C PRO A 40 -6.02 -6.86 0.10
N GLY A 41 -6.98 -7.79 -0.02
CA GLY A 41 -7.09 -8.63 -1.21
C GLY A 41 -7.38 -7.83 -2.47
N GLU A 42 -8.21 -6.80 -2.36
CA GLU A 42 -8.52 -5.94 -3.49
C GLU A 42 -7.31 -5.13 -3.95
N ILE A 43 -6.56 -4.58 -2.99
CA ILE A 43 -5.36 -3.84 -3.32
C ILE A 43 -4.33 -4.76 -3.98
N ALA A 44 -4.14 -5.96 -3.45
CA ALA A 44 -3.22 -6.93 -4.02
C ALA A 44 -3.62 -7.29 -5.45
N MET A 45 -4.91 -7.50 -5.69
CA MET A 45 -5.41 -7.84 -7.02
C MET A 45 -5.15 -6.71 -8.01
N ARG A 46 -5.38 -5.46 -7.60
CA ARG A 46 -5.13 -4.30 -8.46
C ARG A 46 -3.65 -4.20 -8.82
N ILE A 47 -2.77 -4.45 -7.87
CA ILE A 47 -1.34 -4.46 -8.11
C ILE A 47 -0.95 -5.57 -9.08
N ASP A 48 -1.50 -6.77 -8.90
CA ASP A 48 -1.19 -7.89 -9.78
C ASP A 48 -1.63 -7.61 -11.22
N ILE A 49 -2.81 -7.03 -11.38
CA ILE A 49 -3.32 -6.66 -12.71
C ILE A 49 -2.42 -5.58 -13.34
N SER A 50 -2.04 -4.58 -12.57
CA SER A 50 -1.23 -3.46 -13.06
C SER A 50 0.17 -3.91 -13.44
N SER A 51 0.78 -4.78 -12.63
CA SER A 51 2.17 -5.19 -12.88
C SER A 51 2.29 -6.15 -14.06
N GLY A 52 1.26 -6.95 -14.30
CA GLY A 52 1.23 -7.87 -15.43
C GLY A 52 2.29 -8.96 -15.42
N ARG A 53 2.99 -9.15 -14.32
CA ARG A 53 4.10 -10.12 -14.27
C ARG A 53 3.81 -11.26 -13.30
N ARG A 54 4.15 -11.08 -12.06
CA ARG A 54 4.03 -12.11 -11.05
C ARG A 54 3.03 -11.70 -9.99
N PRO A 55 2.22 -12.63 -9.47
CA PRO A 55 1.42 -12.34 -8.31
C PRO A 55 2.32 -11.94 -7.14
N LEU A 56 1.80 -11.10 -6.26
CA LEU A 56 2.53 -10.74 -5.06
C LEU A 56 2.83 -11.98 -4.22
N THR A 57 4.01 -11.98 -3.62
CA THR A 57 4.38 -13.05 -2.69
C THR A 57 3.55 -12.93 -1.41
N ARG A 58 3.67 -13.97 -0.57
CA ARG A 58 3.02 -13.94 0.75
C ARG A 58 3.49 -12.75 1.56
N LEU A 59 4.79 -12.42 1.47
CA LEU A 59 5.33 -11.25 2.15
C LEU A 59 4.72 -9.95 1.62
N GLY A 60 4.51 -9.87 0.31
CA GLY A 60 3.87 -8.71 -0.28
C GLY A 60 2.45 -8.52 0.20
N HIS A 61 1.68 -9.61 0.30
CA HIS A 61 0.32 -9.54 0.85
C HIS A 61 0.32 -9.09 2.30
N ALA A 62 1.25 -9.61 3.11
CA ALA A 62 1.37 -9.20 4.51
C ALA A 62 1.75 -7.73 4.63
N ALA A 63 2.62 -7.25 3.75
CA ALA A 63 3.02 -5.85 3.74
C ALA A 63 1.83 -4.94 3.46
N ILE A 64 0.99 -5.31 2.49
CA ILE A 64 -0.21 -4.53 2.17
C ILE A 64 -1.15 -4.49 3.37
N ARG A 65 -1.35 -5.62 4.04
CA ARG A 65 -2.18 -5.67 5.23
C ARG A 65 -1.65 -4.73 6.31
N ASN A 66 -0.34 -4.78 6.56
CA ASN A 66 0.29 -3.91 7.54
C ASN A 66 0.10 -2.44 7.20
N LEU A 67 0.21 -2.11 5.92
CA LEU A 67 0.05 -0.74 5.47
C LEU A 67 -1.38 -0.24 5.67
N ILE A 68 -2.36 -1.07 5.35
CA ILE A 68 -3.77 -0.70 5.54
C ILE A 68 -4.08 -0.54 7.03
N GLU A 69 -3.53 -1.40 7.88
CA GLU A 69 -3.70 -1.25 9.32
C GLU A 69 -3.11 0.06 9.82
N LEU A 70 -1.94 0.44 9.30
CA LEU A 70 -1.32 1.72 9.64
C LEU A 70 -2.21 2.88 9.21
N ALA A 71 -2.74 2.83 8.00
CA ALA A 71 -3.63 3.88 7.50
C ALA A 71 -4.87 4.01 8.38
N ASN A 72 -5.46 2.89 8.76
CA ASN A 72 -6.65 2.90 9.60
C ASN A 72 -6.38 3.48 10.99
N ARG A 73 -5.19 3.23 11.54
CA ARG A 73 -4.83 3.77 12.85
C ARG A 73 -4.54 5.27 12.81
N GLU A 74 -3.85 5.72 11.77
CA GLU A 74 -3.36 7.11 11.73
C GLU A 74 -4.28 8.08 11.03
N CYS A 75 -5.06 7.60 10.07
CA CYS A 75 -5.87 8.46 9.22
C CYS A 75 -7.37 8.30 9.42
N ALA A 76 -7.80 7.27 10.14
CA ALA A 76 -9.23 7.05 10.36
C ALA A 76 -9.84 8.23 11.13
N PRO A 77 -11.09 8.63 10.81
CA PRO A 77 -11.73 9.69 11.56
C PRO A 77 -11.92 9.30 13.02
N PRO A 78 -11.88 10.29 13.93
CA PRO A 78 -12.06 10.02 15.35
C PRO A 78 -13.44 9.47 15.69
#